data_765828cd0e7ef56452e1f6f684ec4b2c
#
_entry.id   765828cd0e7ef56452e1f6f684ec4b2c
#
_cell.length_a   1.000
_cell.length_b   1.000
_cell.length_c   1.000
_cell.angle_alpha   90.00
_cell.angle_beta   90.00
_cell.angle_gamma   90.00
#
_symmetry.space_group_name_H-M   'P 1'
#
loop_
_entity.id
_entity.type
_entity.pdbx_description
1 polymer ?
#
loop_
_entity_poly.entity_id
_entity_poly.type
_entity_poly.pdbx_seq_one_letter_code
_entity_poly.pdbx_strand_id
1 'polypeptide(L)'
;RRVLFRSARDDLAVGVDKLYTQLQKAQDNAKALNATIALSEELVRIRKKSFAEGMATSTEVIDAETMLASVKVARLAAYYEYDVALMNLLSLCGTPEQFINYQPKP
;
A
#
# COMPACT_ATOMS: atom_id res chain seq x y z
N ARG A 1 -34.96 -23.74 1.13
CA ARG A 1 -33.70 -24.02 0.43
C ARG A 1 -33.29 -22.89 -0.50
N ARG A 2 -34.21 -22.42 -1.33
CA ARG A 2 -33.90 -21.33 -2.28
C ARG A 2 -33.58 -20.02 -1.56
N VAL A 3 -34.25 -19.73 -0.47
CA VAL A 3 -34.03 -18.53 0.31
C VAL A 3 -32.65 -18.55 0.95
N LEU A 4 -32.26 -19.70 1.54
CA LEU A 4 -30.94 -19.84 2.14
C LEU A 4 -29.84 -19.78 1.10
N PHE A 5 -30.05 -20.36 -0.06
CA PHE A 5 -29.09 -20.31 -1.16
C PHE A 5 -28.89 -18.87 -1.67
N ARG A 6 -29.99 -18.15 -1.84
CA ARG A 6 -29.92 -16.74 -2.26
C ARG A 6 -29.21 -15.89 -1.22
N SER A 7 -29.51 -16.09 0.06
CA SER A 7 -28.89 -15.34 1.14
C SER A 7 -27.38 -15.58 1.18
N ALA A 8 -26.96 -16.83 1.06
CA ALA A 8 -25.53 -17.16 1.02
C ALA A 8 -24.83 -16.53 -0.20
N ARG A 9 -25.53 -16.56 -1.34
CA ARG A 9 -25.01 -15.98 -2.57
C ARG A 9 -24.88 -14.48 -2.49
N ASP A 10 -25.89 -13.82 -1.90
CA ASP A 10 -25.89 -12.37 -1.70
C ASP A 10 -24.78 -11.96 -0.72
N ASP A 11 -24.59 -12.71 0.35
CA ASP A 11 -23.54 -12.48 1.33
C ASP A 11 -22.16 -12.62 0.69
N LEU A 12 -22.00 -13.60 -0.18
CA LEU A 12 -20.74 -13.80 -0.92
C LEU A 12 -20.48 -12.62 -1.84
N ALA A 13 -21.49 -12.14 -2.57
CA ALA A 13 -21.35 -11.01 -3.49
C ALA A 13 -20.98 -9.74 -2.74
N VAL A 14 -21.61 -9.48 -1.58
CA VAL A 14 -21.29 -8.32 -0.74
C VAL A 14 -19.85 -8.45 -0.21
N GLY A 15 -19.43 -9.64 0.19
CA GLY A 15 -18.06 -9.88 0.65
C GLY A 15 -17.04 -9.63 -0.42
N VAL A 16 -17.31 -10.07 -1.66
CA VAL A 16 -16.42 -9.85 -2.80
C VAL A 16 -16.31 -8.36 -3.12
N ASP A 17 -17.43 -7.63 -3.14
CA ASP A 17 -17.44 -6.18 -3.38
C ASP A 17 -16.62 -5.45 -2.32
N LYS A 18 -16.78 -5.84 -1.07
CA LYS A 18 -16.07 -5.22 0.04
C LYS A 18 -14.56 -5.43 -0.09
N LEU A 19 -14.13 -6.64 -0.43
CA LEU A 19 -12.72 -6.96 -0.63
C LEU A 19 -12.16 -6.25 -1.84
N TYR A 20 -12.93 -6.15 -2.91
CA TYR A 20 -12.53 -5.41 -4.11
C TYR A 20 -12.31 -3.93 -3.80
N THR A 21 -13.21 -3.35 -3.01
CA THR A 21 -13.07 -1.95 -2.58
C THR A 21 -11.81 -1.76 -1.74
N GLN A 22 -11.53 -2.69 -0.82
CA GLN A 22 -10.31 -2.67 -0.01
C GLN A 22 -9.07 -2.76 -0.88
N LEU A 23 -9.10 -3.61 -1.89
CA LEU A 23 -8.00 -3.78 -2.84
C LEU A 23 -7.73 -2.47 -3.59
N GLN A 24 -8.78 -1.81 -4.08
CA GLN A 24 -8.63 -0.54 -4.77
C GLN A 24 -8.10 0.56 -3.86
N LYS A 25 -8.58 0.62 -2.61
CA LYS A 25 -8.08 1.60 -1.64
C LYS A 25 -6.60 1.39 -1.34
N ALA A 26 -6.18 0.14 -1.18
CA ALA A 26 -4.77 -0.19 -0.95
C ALA A 26 -3.91 0.21 -2.14
N GLN A 27 -4.41 -0.02 -3.35
CA GLN A 27 -3.72 0.34 -4.59
C GLN A 27 -3.56 1.86 -4.72
N ASP A 28 -4.65 2.61 -4.46
CA ASP A 28 -4.64 4.07 -4.52
C ASP A 28 -3.72 4.65 -3.45
N ASN A 29 -3.72 4.06 -2.26
CA ASN A 29 -2.84 4.47 -1.16
C ASN A 29 -1.37 4.26 -1.55
N ALA A 30 -1.04 3.14 -2.16
CA ALA A 30 0.32 2.86 -2.62
C ALA A 30 0.76 3.89 -3.67
N LYS A 31 -0.12 4.26 -4.60
CA LYS A 31 0.18 5.28 -5.61
C LYS A 31 0.41 6.64 -4.98
N ALA A 32 -0.43 7.04 -4.01
CA ALA A 32 -0.27 8.29 -3.30
C ALA A 32 1.05 8.32 -2.53
N LEU A 33 1.43 7.21 -1.91
CA LEU A 33 2.70 7.10 -1.19
C LEU A 33 3.90 7.18 -2.12
N ASN A 34 3.81 6.64 -3.33
CA ASN A 34 4.88 6.79 -4.32
C ASN A 34 5.13 8.25 -4.66
N ALA A 35 4.08 9.05 -4.84
CA ALA A 35 4.20 10.48 -5.07
C ALA A 35 4.82 11.19 -3.86
N THR A 36 4.40 10.82 -2.66
CA THR A 36 4.93 11.38 -1.42
C THR A 36 6.41 11.05 -1.26
N ILE A 37 6.83 9.83 -1.62
CA ILE A 37 8.24 9.43 -1.57
C ILE A 37 9.06 10.29 -2.52
N ALA A 38 8.58 10.51 -3.74
CA ALA A 38 9.29 11.36 -4.70
C ALA A 38 9.48 12.79 -4.16
N LEU A 39 8.45 13.35 -3.54
CA LEU A 39 8.53 14.68 -2.91
C LEU A 39 9.50 14.66 -1.72
N SER A 40 9.47 13.61 -0.91
CA SER A 40 10.37 13.48 0.25
C SER A 40 11.83 13.34 -0.17
N GLU A 41 12.10 12.62 -1.25
CA GLU A 41 13.44 12.50 -1.81
C GLU A 41 13.95 13.84 -2.29
N GLU A 42 13.11 14.62 -2.95
CA GLU A 42 13.46 15.97 -3.39
C GLU A 42 13.73 16.88 -2.21
N LEU A 43 12.92 16.77 -1.15
CA LEU A 43 13.15 17.56 0.07
C LEU A 43 14.50 17.22 0.71
N VAL A 44 14.84 15.93 0.78
CA VAL A 44 16.15 15.51 1.31
C VAL A 44 17.28 16.10 0.47
N ARG A 45 17.15 16.06 -0.85
CA ARG A 45 18.14 16.63 -1.76
C ARG A 45 18.33 18.12 -1.50
N ILE A 46 17.24 18.85 -1.36
CA ILE A 46 17.26 20.29 -1.11
C ILE A 46 17.91 20.58 0.24
N ARG A 47 17.56 19.82 1.29
CA ARG A 47 18.11 20.03 2.62
C ARG A 47 19.61 19.75 2.67
N LYS A 48 20.06 18.70 1.96
CA LYS A 48 21.50 18.38 1.87
C LYS A 48 22.26 19.48 1.17
N LYS A 49 21.70 20.03 0.09
CA LYS A 49 22.29 21.14 -0.63
C LYS A 49 22.37 22.39 0.24
N SER A 50 21.29 22.72 0.94
CA SER A 50 21.26 23.86 1.86
C SER A 50 22.25 23.69 3.01
N PHE A 51 22.40 22.47 3.51
CA PHE A 51 23.41 22.19 4.55
C PHE A 51 24.82 22.42 4.03
N ALA A 52 25.12 21.95 2.82
CA ALA A 52 26.44 22.16 2.20
C ALA A 52 26.74 23.65 1.99
N GLU A 53 25.71 24.45 1.77
CA GLU A 53 25.85 25.92 1.60
C GLU A 53 25.79 26.66 2.94
N GLY A 54 25.66 25.97 4.06
CA GLY A 54 25.61 26.57 5.40
C GLY A 54 24.28 27.20 5.77
N MET A 55 23.22 26.94 4.98
CA MET A 55 21.91 27.54 5.20
C MET A 55 20.95 26.65 6.02
N ALA A 56 21.27 25.38 6.19
CA ALA A 56 20.46 24.45 6.96
C ALA A 56 21.33 23.72 7.98
N THR A 57 20.71 23.27 9.06
CA THR A 57 21.38 22.50 10.09
C THR A 57 21.40 21.01 9.77
N SER A 58 22.32 20.27 10.38
CA SER A 58 22.35 18.80 10.24
C SER A 58 21.08 18.17 10.76
N THR A 59 20.45 18.77 11.78
CA THR A 59 19.17 18.30 12.32
C THR A 59 18.08 18.34 11.25
N GLU A 60 18.04 19.41 10.45
CA GLU A 60 17.07 19.53 9.36
C GLU A 60 17.26 18.44 8.30
N VAL A 61 18.50 18.09 8.00
CA VAL A 61 18.81 17.00 7.06
C VAL A 61 18.36 15.67 7.63
N ILE A 62 18.67 15.41 8.88
CA ILE A 62 18.27 14.16 9.58
C ILE A 62 16.76 14.03 9.64
N ASP A 63 16.06 15.13 9.96
CA ASP A 63 14.59 15.13 10.01
C ASP A 63 13.99 14.79 8.64
N ALA A 64 14.53 15.36 7.56
CA ALA A 64 14.06 15.07 6.22
C ALA A 64 14.30 13.60 5.84
N GLU A 65 15.46 13.07 6.18
CA GLU A 65 15.80 11.65 5.93
C GLU A 65 14.91 10.71 6.73
N THR A 66 14.61 11.07 7.98
CA THR A 66 13.70 10.28 8.84
C THR A 66 12.29 10.26 8.27
N MET A 67 11.82 11.41 7.79
CA MET A 67 10.51 11.50 7.13
C MET A 67 10.46 10.61 5.88
N LEU A 68 11.50 10.64 5.06
CA LEU A 68 11.59 9.79 3.89
C LEU A 68 11.54 8.31 4.26
N ALA A 69 12.28 7.91 5.28
CA ALA A 69 12.27 6.53 5.77
C ALA A 69 10.89 6.12 6.26
N SER A 70 10.19 7.00 6.98
CA SER A 70 8.83 6.76 7.46
C SER A 70 7.86 6.53 6.32
N VAL A 71 7.95 7.32 5.25
CA VAL A 71 7.07 7.19 4.09
C VAL A 71 7.37 5.88 3.34
N LYS A 72 8.64 5.49 3.24
CA LYS A 72 9.01 4.22 2.63
C LYS A 72 8.45 3.03 3.40
N VAL A 73 8.49 3.07 4.73
CA VAL A 73 7.88 2.04 5.58
C VAL A 73 6.38 2.01 5.37
N ALA A 74 5.72 3.17 5.31
CA ALA A 74 4.29 3.26 5.04
C ALA A 74 3.93 2.64 3.68
N ARG A 75 4.79 2.82 2.67
CA ARG A 75 4.59 2.19 1.36
C ARG A 75 4.66 0.67 1.43
N LEU A 76 5.62 0.13 2.18
CA LEU A 76 5.72 -1.31 2.39
C LEU A 76 4.47 -1.85 3.09
N ALA A 77 3.96 -1.14 4.10
CA ALA A 77 2.73 -1.52 4.78
C ALA A 77 1.54 -1.51 3.82
N ALA A 78 1.46 -0.52 2.93
CA ALA A 78 0.39 -0.43 1.94
C ALA A 78 0.45 -1.59 0.94
N TYR A 79 1.64 -1.99 0.50
CA TYR A 79 1.80 -3.15 -0.37
C TYR A 79 1.42 -4.45 0.35
N TYR A 80 1.75 -4.56 1.61
CA TYR A 80 1.36 -5.70 2.42
C TYR A 80 -0.17 -5.79 2.52
N GLU A 81 -0.84 -4.67 2.78
CA GLU A 81 -2.30 -4.61 2.82
C GLU A 81 -2.93 -5.01 1.49
N TYR A 82 -2.31 -4.59 0.39
CA TYR A 82 -2.75 -4.97 -0.95
C TYR A 82 -2.65 -6.49 -1.13
N ASP A 83 -1.53 -7.09 -0.74
CA ASP A 83 -1.33 -8.53 -0.85
C ASP A 83 -2.33 -9.30 -0.01
N VAL A 84 -2.59 -8.84 1.21
CA VAL A 84 -3.57 -9.48 2.10
C VAL A 84 -4.98 -9.39 1.51
N ALA A 85 -5.35 -8.21 0.99
CA ALA A 85 -6.66 -8.02 0.37
C ALA A 85 -6.82 -8.92 -0.87
N LEU A 86 -5.77 -9.02 -1.68
CA LEU A 86 -5.77 -9.90 -2.85
C LEU A 86 -5.90 -11.37 -2.45
N MET A 87 -5.17 -11.78 -1.44
CA MET A 87 -5.26 -13.16 -0.93
C MET A 87 -6.66 -13.47 -0.44
N ASN A 88 -7.27 -12.55 0.32
CA ASN A 88 -8.62 -12.72 0.82
C ASN A 88 -9.64 -12.81 -0.31
N LEU A 89 -9.48 -11.99 -1.34
CA LEU A 89 -10.36 -12.01 -2.50
C LEU A 89 -10.26 -13.35 -3.24
N LEU A 90 -9.05 -13.83 -3.51
CA LEU A 90 -8.83 -15.09 -4.19
C LEU A 90 -9.30 -16.27 -3.35
N SER A 91 -9.10 -16.21 -2.04
CA SER A 91 -9.57 -17.24 -1.11
C SER A 91 -11.10 -17.31 -1.13
N LEU A 92 -11.78 -16.17 -1.14
CA LEU A 92 -13.22 -16.09 -1.18
C LEU A 92 -13.77 -16.63 -2.51
N CYS A 93 -13.03 -16.42 -3.59
CA CYS A 93 -13.39 -16.94 -4.91
C CYS A 93 -13.04 -18.43 -5.08
N GLY A 94 -12.39 -19.04 -4.09
CA GLY A 94 -12.02 -20.44 -4.15
C GLY A 94 -10.79 -20.75 -4.98
N THR A 95 -9.94 -19.74 -5.22
CA THR A 95 -8.74 -19.91 -6.05
C THR A 95 -7.48 -19.39 -5.33
N PRO A 96 -7.17 -19.91 -4.12
CA PRO A 96 -5.97 -19.47 -3.41
C PRO A 96 -4.68 -19.81 -4.14
N GLU A 97 -4.69 -20.81 -5.00
CA GLU A 97 -3.53 -21.21 -5.79
C GLU A 97 -3.11 -20.12 -6.77
N GLN A 98 -4.07 -19.36 -7.28
CA GLN A 98 -3.76 -18.24 -8.18
C GLN A 98 -2.99 -17.13 -7.46
N PHE A 99 -3.25 -16.94 -6.18
CA PHE A 99 -2.50 -15.98 -5.39
C PHE A 99 -1.02 -16.36 -5.33
N ILE A 100 -0.71 -17.64 -5.14
CA ILE A 100 0.67 -18.13 -5.12
C ILE A 100 1.36 -17.85 -6.45
N ASN A 101 0.65 -18.00 -7.55
CA ASN A 101 1.17 -17.74 -8.88
C ASN A 101 1.41 -16.25 -9.14
N TYR A 102 0.66 -15.37 -8.47
CA TYR A 102 0.78 -13.93 -8.61
C TYR A 102 1.84 -13.30 -7.71
N GLN A 103 2.36 -14.04 -6.75
CA GLN A 103 3.39 -13.50 -5.88
C GLN A 103 4.65 -13.25 -6.71
N PRO A 104 5.25 -12.06 -6.61
CA PRO A 104 6.52 -11.83 -7.26
C PRO A 104 7.58 -12.73 -6.65
N LYS A 105 8.28 -13.46 -7.48
CA LYS A 105 9.39 -14.29 -7.01
C LYS A 105 10.55 -13.37 -6.64
N PRO A 106 11.18 -13.58 -5.49
CA PRO A 106 12.33 -12.79 -5.08
C PRO A 106 13.50 -12.92 -6.04
#